data_46e5681367d3a0f49be4bc579f457c92
#
_entry.id   46e5681367d3a0f49be4bc579f457c92
#
_cell.length_a   1.000
_cell.length_b   1.000
_cell.length_c   1.000
_cell.angle_alpha   90.00
_cell.angle_beta   90.00
_cell.angle_gamma   90.00
#
_symmetry.space_group_name_H-M   'P 1'
#
loop_
_entity.id
_entity.type
_entity.pdbx_description
1 polymer ?
#
loop_
_entity_poly.entity_id
_entity_poly.type
_entity_poly.pdbx_seq_one_letter_code
_entity_poly.pdbx_strand_id
1 'polypeptide(L)'
;MAQKSKKEHIIRTALTLFLEHGFKGTSVDLVVKISGVSKPTVYNHFPDKAALMHSVIKTWVENNQPTISLIKDSLALTAIIEDQWLTSEALSLYALVIGEGRRFPDAKHFFWHSFDANWQKAFTNAVDNSALPVGLTVEALLDQYLITRLKKI
;
A
#
# COMPACT_ATOMS: atom_id res chain seq x y z
N MET A 1 -5.52 -2.74 -27.27
CA MET A 1 -5.09 -2.87 -25.86
C MET A 1 -3.62 -2.52 -25.77
N ALA A 2 -3.25 -1.55 -24.97
CA ALA A 2 -1.83 -1.26 -24.72
C ALA A 2 -1.20 -2.49 -24.05
N GLN A 3 -0.14 -3.01 -24.64
CA GLN A 3 0.66 -4.09 -24.06
C GLN A 3 1.32 -3.51 -22.80
N LYS A 4 0.94 -4.02 -21.60
CA LYS A 4 1.55 -3.61 -20.35
C LYS A 4 3.07 -3.78 -20.46
N SER A 5 3.83 -2.76 -20.08
CA SER A 5 5.27 -2.78 -20.20
C SER A 5 5.86 -3.96 -19.41
N LYS A 6 7.02 -4.50 -19.86
CA LYS A 6 7.72 -5.55 -19.10
C LYS A 6 8.00 -5.13 -17.66
N LYS A 7 8.29 -3.85 -17.46
CA LYS A 7 8.51 -3.27 -16.13
C LYS A 7 7.27 -3.39 -15.23
N GLU A 8 6.08 -3.04 -15.74
CA GLU A 8 4.83 -3.18 -14.99
C GLU A 8 4.50 -4.63 -14.66
N HIS A 9 4.79 -5.55 -15.59
CA HIS A 9 4.60 -6.97 -15.35
C HIS A 9 5.51 -7.49 -14.24
N ILE A 10 6.80 -7.10 -14.24
CA ILE A 10 7.76 -7.42 -13.17
C ILE A 10 7.27 -6.87 -11.82
N ILE A 11 6.86 -5.60 -11.77
CA ILE A 11 6.37 -4.94 -10.55
C ILE A 11 5.16 -5.68 -9.97
N ARG A 12 4.20 -6.06 -10.80
CA ARG A 12 3.00 -6.79 -10.36
C ARG A 12 3.33 -8.18 -9.84
N THR A 13 4.20 -8.91 -10.54
CA THR A 13 4.69 -10.22 -10.08
C THR A 13 5.41 -10.09 -8.74
N ALA A 14 6.26 -9.08 -8.59
CA ALA A 14 6.99 -8.82 -7.36
C ALA A 14 6.05 -8.43 -6.21
N LEU A 15 5.01 -7.61 -6.45
CA LEU A 15 4.01 -7.27 -5.43
C LEU A 15 3.36 -8.54 -4.86
N THR A 16 2.85 -9.41 -5.72
CA THR A 16 2.25 -10.69 -5.29
C THR A 16 3.22 -11.50 -4.43
N LEU A 17 4.45 -11.68 -4.88
CA LEU A 17 5.45 -12.46 -4.15
C LEU A 17 5.86 -11.83 -2.81
N PHE A 18 5.99 -10.51 -2.76
CA PHE A 18 6.27 -9.81 -1.50
C PHE A 18 5.12 -9.93 -0.49
N LEU A 19 3.88 -9.89 -0.94
CA LEU A 19 2.72 -10.05 -0.07
C LEU A 19 2.55 -11.49 0.42
N GLU A 20 2.87 -12.49 -0.43
CA GLU A 20 2.75 -13.91 -0.08
C GLU A 20 3.91 -14.42 0.79
N HIS A 21 5.14 -13.99 0.51
CA HIS A 21 6.36 -14.56 1.10
C HIS A 21 7.15 -13.57 1.97
N GLY A 22 6.72 -12.31 2.04
CA GLY A 22 7.46 -11.23 2.70
C GLY A 22 8.67 -10.76 1.89
N PHE A 23 9.31 -9.70 2.37
CA PHE A 23 10.53 -9.18 1.73
C PHE A 23 11.70 -10.17 1.87
N LYS A 24 11.87 -10.76 3.05
CA LYS A 24 12.94 -11.75 3.30
C LYS A 24 12.76 -13.00 2.44
N GLY A 25 11.52 -13.49 2.29
CA GLY A 25 11.20 -14.71 1.55
C GLY A 25 11.20 -14.57 0.03
N THR A 26 11.29 -13.35 -0.51
CA THR A 26 11.28 -13.08 -1.95
C THR A 26 12.70 -12.70 -2.42
N SER A 27 13.19 -13.32 -3.49
CA SER A 27 14.41 -12.93 -4.19
C SER A 27 14.12 -12.35 -5.57
N VAL A 28 15.04 -11.54 -6.11
CA VAL A 28 14.92 -11.03 -7.49
C VAL A 28 14.90 -12.20 -8.49
N ASP A 29 15.70 -13.25 -8.24
CA ASP A 29 15.71 -14.45 -9.09
C ASP A 29 14.39 -15.22 -9.06
N LEU A 30 13.66 -15.21 -7.94
CA LEU A 30 12.31 -15.76 -7.87
C LEU A 30 11.36 -14.93 -8.75
N VAL A 31 11.47 -13.60 -8.71
CA VAL A 31 10.67 -12.72 -9.58
C VAL A 31 11.00 -12.96 -11.05
N VAL A 32 12.27 -13.13 -11.42
CA VAL A 32 12.69 -13.55 -12.79
C VAL A 32 11.98 -14.83 -13.19
N LYS A 33 12.04 -15.86 -12.36
CA LYS A 33 11.45 -17.17 -12.64
C LYS A 33 9.93 -17.10 -12.84
N ILE A 34 9.22 -16.40 -11.97
CA ILE A 34 7.75 -16.34 -11.99
C ILE A 34 7.24 -15.39 -13.06
N SER A 35 7.91 -14.25 -13.29
CA SER A 35 7.52 -13.30 -14.34
C SER A 35 7.79 -13.82 -15.77
N GLY A 36 8.70 -14.77 -15.92
CA GLY A 36 9.15 -15.22 -17.24
C GLY A 36 9.95 -14.17 -18.03
N VAL A 37 10.31 -13.05 -17.40
CA VAL A 37 11.15 -12.02 -18.01
C VAL A 37 12.62 -12.40 -17.84
N SER A 38 13.44 -12.18 -18.87
CA SER A 38 14.86 -12.56 -18.82
C SER A 38 15.61 -11.88 -17.66
N LYS A 39 16.52 -12.60 -17.04
CA LYS A 39 17.32 -12.10 -15.91
C LYS A 39 18.01 -10.76 -16.22
N PRO A 40 18.69 -10.57 -17.37
CA PRO A 40 19.28 -9.28 -17.71
C PRO A 40 18.25 -8.15 -17.75
N THR A 41 17.06 -8.40 -18.28
CA THR A 41 15.99 -7.38 -18.34
C THR A 41 15.53 -6.98 -16.95
N VAL A 42 15.31 -7.94 -16.05
CA VAL A 42 14.91 -7.64 -14.67
C VAL A 42 15.96 -6.82 -13.93
N TYR A 43 17.23 -7.25 -14.00
CA TYR A 43 18.34 -6.56 -13.32
C TYR A 43 18.67 -5.19 -13.94
N ASN A 44 18.40 -4.97 -15.23
CA ASN A 44 18.50 -3.64 -15.85
C ASN A 44 17.46 -2.66 -15.30
N HIS A 45 16.26 -3.12 -14.97
CA HIS A 45 15.23 -2.29 -14.35
C HIS A 45 15.41 -2.13 -12.85
N PHE A 46 15.84 -3.19 -12.17
CA PHE A 46 15.92 -3.28 -10.71
C PHE A 46 17.24 -3.93 -10.30
N PRO A 47 18.28 -3.13 -10.02
CA PRO A 47 19.63 -3.66 -9.75
C PRO A 47 19.68 -4.52 -8.50
N ASP A 48 18.77 -4.31 -7.55
CA ASP A 48 18.67 -5.09 -6.33
C ASP A 48 17.22 -5.20 -5.82
N LYS A 49 17.03 -6.00 -4.77
CA LYS A 49 15.71 -6.24 -4.18
C LYS A 49 15.11 -5.00 -3.52
N ALA A 50 15.91 -4.11 -2.95
CA ALA A 50 15.43 -2.88 -2.33
C ALA A 50 14.89 -1.90 -3.38
N ALA A 51 15.59 -1.76 -4.52
CA ALA A 51 15.13 -0.96 -5.66
C ALA A 51 13.83 -1.51 -6.26
N LEU A 52 13.72 -2.84 -6.37
CA LEU A 52 12.48 -3.49 -6.80
C LEU A 52 11.34 -3.20 -5.82
N MET A 53 11.56 -3.36 -4.52
CA MET A 53 10.56 -3.08 -3.48
C MET A 53 10.13 -1.62 -3.48
N HIS A 54 11.06 -0.68 -3.64
CA HIS A 54 10.73 0.74 -3.75
C HIS A 54 9.81 1.00 -4.94
N SER A 55 10.12 0.43 -6.11
CA SER A 55 9.30 0.60 -7.31
C SER A 55 7.93 -0.06 -7.17
N VAL A 56 7.84 -1.20 -6.49
CA VAL A 56 6.57 -1.88 -6.19
C VAL A 56 5.69 -0.99 -5.31
N ILE A 57 6.21 -0.52 -4.18
CA ILE A 57 5.47 0.35 -3.26
C ILE A 57 5.08 1.66 -3.95
N LYS A 58 6.00 2.29 -4.67
CA LYS A 58 5.74 3.53 -5.40
C LYS A 58 4.59 3.38 -6.39
N THR A 59 4.65 2.37 -7.26
CA THR A 59 3.60 2.11 -8.25
C THR A 59 2.26 1.79 -7.58
N TRP A 60 2.28 1.02 -6.51
CA TRP A 60 1.07 0.68 -5.77
C TRP A 60 0.45 1.93 -5.12
N VAL A 61 1.24 2.76 -4.45
CA VAL A 61 0.79 4.01 -3.82
C VAL A 61 0.21 4.97 -4.85
N GLU A 62 0.86 5.14 -6.00
CA GLU A 62 0.37 6.01 -7.09
C GLU A 62 -1.01 5.58 -7.62
N ASN A 63 -1.30 4.27 -7.63
CA ASN A 63 -2.59 3.72 -8.06
C ASN A 63 -3.67 3.68 -6.96
N ASN A 64 -3.32 3.97 -5.71
CA ASN A 64 -4.22 3.86 -4.56
C ASN A 64 -4.31 5.18 -3.77
N GLN A 65 -4.24 6.31 -4.46
CA GLN A 65 -4.41 7.63 -3.86
C GLN A 65 -5.88 7.90 -3.50
N PRO A 66 -6.14 8.65 -2.42
CA PRO A 66 -7.50 9.00 -2.04
C PRO A 66 -8.20 9.85 -3.11
N THR A 67 -9.45 9.48 -3.43
CA THR A 67 -10.35 10.23 -4.31
C THR A 67 -11.69 10.40 -3.62
N ILE A 68 -11.69 11.03 -2.44
CA ILE A 68 -12.87 11.18 -1.60
C ILE A 68 -13.43 12.59 -1.66
N SER A 69 -14.75 12.67 -1.69
CA SER A 69 -15.52 13.91 -1.57
C SER A 69 -16.03 14.10 -0.13
N LEU A 70 -16.77 15.16 0.11
CA LEU A 70 -17.34 15.44 1.43
C LEU A 70 -18.16 14.26 1.98
N ILE A 71 -17.82 13.82 3.20
CA ILE A 71 -18.45 12.73 3.93
C ILE A 71 -19.32 13.29 5.04
N LYS A 72 -20.62 13.05 4.99
CA LYS A 72 -21.62 13.62 5.92
C LYS A 72 -22.24 12.60 6.86
N ASP A 73 -22.00 11.32 6.66
CA ASP A 73 -22.55 10.28 7.50
C ASP A 73 -21.51 9.18 7.81
N SER A 74 -21.71 8.53 8.94
CA SER A 74 -20.79 7.51 9.47
C SER A 74 -20.77 6.24 8.62
N LEU A 75 -21.85 5.91 7.92
CA LEU A 75 -21.90 4.71 7.08
C LEU A 75 -21.03 4.89 5.83
N ALA A 76 -21.13 6.06 5.17
CA ALA A 76 -20.26 6.41 4.05
C ALA A 76 -18.78 6.46 4.47
N LEU A 77 -18.49 7.03 5.66
CA LEU A 77 -17.13 7.06 6.21
C LEU A 77 -16.58 5.64 6.40
N THR A 78 -17.34 4.75 7.04
CA THR A 78 -16.93 3.35 7.26
C THR A 78 -16.69 2.63 5.93
N ALA A 79 -17.59 2.79 4.96
CA ALA A 79 -17.44 2.16 3.64
C ALA A 79 -16.16 2.63 2.93
N ILE A 80 -15.85 3.92 2.94
CA ILE A 80 -14.62 4.45 2.32
C ILE A 80 -13.37 3.93 3.04
N ILE A 81 -13.39 3.87 4.37
CA ILE A 81 -12.28 3.31 5.15
C ILE A 81 -12.03 1.85 4.75
N GLU A 82 -13.08 1.03 4.68
CA GLU A 82 -12.94 -0.40 4.45
C GLU A 82 -12.68 -0.77 2.99
N ASP A 83 -13.36 -0.10 2.05
CA ASP A 83 -13.35 -0.47 0.65
C ASP A 83 -12.28 0.25 -0.18
N GLN A 84 -11.77 1.40 0.30
CA GLN A 84 -10.80 2.19 -0.46
C GLN A 84 -9.46 2.35 0.25
N TRP A 85 -9.44 2.62 1.57
CA TRP A 85 -8.19 2.84 2.29
C TRP A 85 -7.62 1.54 2.86
N LEU A 86 -8.36 0.84 3.72
CA LEU A 86 -7.91 -0.38 4.41
C LEU A 86 -8.36 -1.66 3.69
N THR A 87 -8.16 -1.70 2.38
CA THR A 87 -8.36 -2.90 1.57
C THR A 87 -7.47 -4.04 2.06
N SER A 88 -7.80 -5.29 1.72
CA SER A 88 -6.98 -6.45 2.09
C SER A 88 -5.53 -6.31 1.62
N GLU A 89 -5.32 -5.77 0.43
CA GLU A 89 -3.98 -5.53 -0.12
C GLU A 89 -3.23 -4.42 0.64
N ALA A 90 -3.92 -3.31 0.96
CA ALA A 90 -3.35 -2.24 1.79
C ALA A 90 -2.93 -2.75 3.17
N LEU A 91 -3.80 -3.53 3.83
CA LEU A 91 -3.49 -4.12 5.14
C LEU A 91 -2.28 -5.06 5.08
N SER A 92 -2.15 -5.86 4.02
CA SER A 92 -0.99 -6.72 3.80
C SER A 92 0.30 -5.90 3.62
N LEU A 93 0.21 -4.76 2.92
CA LEU A 93 1.34 -3.83 2.79
C LEU A 93 1.69 -3.14 4.12
N TYR A 94 0.70 -2.71 4.91
CA TYR A 94 0.95 -2.20 6.27
C TYR A 94 1.70 -3.24 7.11
N ALA A 95 1.23 -4.50 7.13
CA ALA A 95 1.87 -5.57 7.87
C ALA A 95 3.33 -5.80 7.41
N LEU A 96 3.56 -5.82 6.12
CA LEU A 96 4.90 -5.97 5.53
C LEU A 96 5.83 -4.80 5.90
N VAL A 97 5.34 -3.55 5.77
CA VAL A 97 6.11 -2.34 6.09
C VAL A 97 6.41 -2.25 7.60
N ILE A 98 5.46 -2.60 8.45
CA ILE A 98 5.66 -2.61 9.90
C ILE A 98 6.65 -3.72 10.29
N GLY A 99 6.46 -4.94 9.77
CA GLY A 99 7.25 -6.10 10.15
C GLY A 99 8.68 -6.10 9.58
N GLU A 100 8.85 -5.71 8.33
CA GLU A 100 10.13 -5.83 7.63
C GLU A 100 10.72 -4.51 7.10
N GLY A 101 10.06 -3.38 7.30
CA GLY A 101 10.44 -2.09 6.72
C GLY A 101 11.85 -1.60 7.05
N ARG A 102 12.49 -2.14 8.08
CA ARG A 102 13.92 -1.88 8.37
C ARG A 102 14.84 -2.37 7.26
N ARG A 103 14.41 -3.31 6.43
CA ARG A 103 15.17 -3.89 5.32
C ARG A 103 15.06 -3.07 4.03
N PHE A 104 14.08 -2.17 3.96
CA PHE A 104 13.81 -1.29 2.81
C PHE A 104 13.37 0.10 3.29
N PRO A 105 14.25 0.88 3.96
CA PRO A 105 13.89 2.12 4.65
C PRO A 105 13.30 3.16 3.72
N ASP A 106 13.79 3.31 2.49
CA ASP A 106 13.32 4.31 1.54
C ASP A 106 11.88 4.01 1.09
N ALA A 107 11.58 2.75 0.77
CA ALA A 107 10.23 2.31 0.41
C ALA A 107 9.26 2.43 1.60
N LYS A 108 9.72 2.10 2.81
CA LYS A 108 8.96 2.31 4.05
C LYS A 108 8.62 3.78 4.24
N HIS A 109 9.62 4.67 4.13
CA HIS A 109 9.42 6.10 4.29
C HIS A 109 8.41 6.63 3.25
N PHE A 110 8.58 6.23 1.99
CA PHE A 110 7.66 6.61 0.92
C PHE A 110 6.22 6.14 1.20
N PHE A 111 6.02 4.90 1.67
CA PHE A 111 4.70 4.38 2.02
C PHE A 111 3.99 5.24 3.08
N TRP A 112 4.67 5.54 4.19
CA TRP A 112 4.09 6.33 5.27
C TRP A 112 3.77 7.77 4.84
N HIS A 113 4.65 8.43 4.08
CA HIS A 113 4.46 9.83 3.68
C HIS A 113 3.54 10.02 2.47
N SER A 114 3.51 9.07 1.55
CA SER A 114 2.79 9.22 0.28
C SER A 114 1.51 8.40 0.20
N PHE A 115 1.31 7.43 1.08
CA PHE A 115 0.06 6.68 1.20
C PHE A 115 -0.67 7.00 2.50
N ASP A 116 -0.12 6.60 3.64
CA ASP A 116 -0.79 6.74 4.93
C ASP A 116 -1.13 8.21 5.25
N ALA A 117 -0.15 9.11 5.21
CA ALA A 117 -0.37 10.52 5.50
C ALA A 117 -1.34 11.19 4.51
N ASN A 118 -1.33 10.79 3.23
CA ASN A 118 -2.26 11.33 2.25
C ASN A 118 -3.71 10.89 2.51
N TRP A 119 -3.92 9.65 2.89
CA TRP A 119 -5.24 9.17 3.29
C TRP A 119 -5.75 9.84 4.55
N GLN A 120 -4.92 9.96 5.58
CA GLN A 120 -5.29 10.68 6.81
C GLN A 120 -5.66 12.14 6.53
N LYS A 121 -4.85 12.84 5.74
CA LYS A 121 -5.14 14.22 5.32
C LYS A 121 -6.42 14.32 4.51
N ALA A 122 -6.67 13.39 3.59
CA ALA A 122 -7.89 13.37 2.78
C ALA A 122 -9.14 13.19 3.65
N PHE A 123 -9.11 12.29 4.62
CA PHE A 123 -10.20 12.12 5.58
C PHE A 123 -10.40 13.37 6.45
N THR A 124 -9.33 13.95 6.99
CA THR A 124 -9.41 15.18 7.81
C THR A 124 -10.06 16.32 7.04
N ASN A 125 -9.83 16.41 5.74
CA ASN A 125 -10.42 17.46 4.89
C ASN A 125 -11.84 17.14 4.42
N ALA A 126 -12.23 15.88 4.33
CA ALA A 126 -13.49 15.44 3.74
C ALA A 126 -14.60 15.14 4.75
N VAL A 127 -14.24 14.76 5.98
CA VAL A 127 -15.21 14.32 6.99
C VAL A 127 -15.85 15.53 7.68
N ASP A 128 -17.19 15.62 7.56
CA ASP A 128 -17.97 16.54 8.37
C ASP A 128 -18.04 16.00 9.82
N ASN A 129 -17.90 16.89 10.80
CA ASN A 129 -17.93 16.51 12.22
C ASN A 129 -19.22 15.80 12.63
N SER A 130 -20.33 16.01 11.91
CA SER A 130 -21.58 15.30 12.14
C SER A 130 -21.53 13.80 11.80
N ALA A 131 -20.54 13.39 10.99
CA ALA A 131 -20.31 11.98 10.63
C ALA A 131 -19.50 11.22 11.69
N LEU A 132 -18.96 11.92 12.70
CA LEU A 132 -18.13 11.33 13.73
C LEU A 132 -18.95 10.94 14.98
N PRO A 133 -18.56 9.86 15.68
CA PRO A 133 -19.05 9.60 17.02
C PRO A 133 -18.72 10.77 17.97
N VAL A 134 -19.62 11.04 18.90
CA VAL A 134 -19.45 12.13 19.87
C VAL A 134 -18.14 11.97 20.66
N GLY A 135 -17.31 13.01 20.64
CA GLY A 135 -16.06 13.06 21.39
C GLY A 135 -14.85 12.41 20.67
N LEU A 136 -15.02 11.93 19.43
CA LEU A 136 -13.92 11.40 18.62
C LEU A 136 -13.45 12.43 17.58
N THR A 137 -12.12 12.47 17.38
CA THR A 137 -11.52 13.17 16.23
C THR A 137 -11.38 12.20 15.04
N VAL A 138 -11.24 12.74 13.83
CA VAL A 138 -10.98 11.93 12.63
C VAL A 138 -9.73 11.06 12.84
N GLU A 139 -8.63 11.65 13.31
CA GLU A 139 -7.37 10.95 13.55
C GLU A 139 -7.52 9.76 14.51
N ALA A 140 -8.15 9.99 15.66
CA ALA A 140 -8.36 8.92 16.66
C ALA A 140 -9.23 7.78 16.11
N LEU A 141 -10.22 8.10 15.28
CA LEU A 141 -11.06 7.10 14.61
C LEU A 141 -10.25 6.29 13.60
N LEU A 142 -9.46 6.94 12.75
CA LEU A 142 -8.64 6.27 11.73
C LEU A 142 -7.59 5.35 12.36
N ASP A 143 -6.91 5.81 13.40
CA ASP A 143 -5.95 5.00 14.16
C ASP A 143 -6.62 3.77 14.78
N GLN A 144 -7.80 3.93 15.35
CA GLN A 144 -8.56 2.81 15.91
C GLN A 144 -8.94 1.79 14.84
N TYR A 145 -9.38 2.23 13.67
CA TYR A 145 -9.67 1.33 12.54
C TYR A 145 -8.44 0.58 12.08
N LEU A 146 -7.33 1.27 11.83
CA LEU A 146 -6.08 0.67 11.38
C LEU A 146 -5.58 -0.39 12.37
N ILE A 147 -5.48 -0.04 13.66
CA ILE A 147 -5.03 -0.96 14.71
C ILE A 147 -5.96 -2.18 14.81
N THR A 148 -7.27 -1.96 14.77
CA THR A 148 -8.24 -3.04 14.88
C THR A 148 -8.16 -4.01 13.70
N ARG A 149 -7.95 -3.50 12.49
CA ARG A 149 -7.82 -4.32 11.28
C ARG A 149 -6.50 -5.07 11.24
N LEU A 150 -5.39 -4.44 11.62
CA LEU A 150 -4.07 -5.09 11.69
C LEU A 150 -4.01 -6.23 12.72
N LYS A 151 -4.77 -6.15 13.82
CA LYS A 151 -4.86 -7.25 14.81
C LYS A 151 -5.58 -8.50 14.28
N LYS A 152 -6.28 -8.41 13.15
CA LYS A 152 -7.04 -9.52 12.56
C LYS A 152 -6.27 -10.25 11.44
N ILE A 153 -5.10 -9.76 11.08
CA ILE A 153 -4.19 -10.39 10.12
C ILE A 153 -3.22 -11.30 10.88
#